data_5a4fb93c9c9cc590f99457525e055818
#
_entry.id   5a4fb93c9c9cc590f99457525e055818
#
_cell.length_a   1.000
_cell.length_b   1.000
_cell.length_c   1.000
_cell.angle_alpha   90.00
_cell.angle_beta   90.00
_cell.angle_gamma   90.00
#
_symmetry.space_group_name_H-M   'P 1'
#
loop_
_entity.id
_entity.type
_entity.pdbx_description
1 polymer ?
#
loop_
_entity_poly.entity_id
_entity_poly.type
_entity_poly.pdbx_seq_one_letter_code
_entity_poly.pdbx_strand_id
1 'polypeptide(L)'
;MIVIGKGGERQVDSVKLSRYACYLIVQNADPSKKIVAQGQTYFAIQTRIAEVQQMKEYQVLSTEEEKRLFLRAELQTHNTLLAGAAKDAGVIDSRDYAIFQNYGYQGLYGGMTAKDIHARKGLKKSQKILDHMGSTELAANLFRATQTEEKLKRENIKGKQKANMTHYEVGAKVRQTIKELGGTMPEDLPTAENIKAVEKKKQKILDSDNKELL
;
A
#
# COMPACT_ATOMS: atom_id res chain seq x y z
N MET A 1 -13.09 -38.99 5.67
CA MET A 1 -14.14 -39.51 6.58
C MET A 1 -14.14 -38.69 7.86
N ILE A 2 -15.28 -38.42 8.42
CA ILE A 2 -15.43 -37.70 9.70
C ILE A 2 -15.99 -38.69 10.72
N VAL A 3 -15.38 -38.75 11.91
CA VAL A 3 -15.88 -39.55 13.04
C VAL A 3 -17.08 -38.82 13.65
N ILE A 4 -18.23 -39.45 13.68
CA ILE A 4 -19.47 -38.94 14.26
C ILE A 4 -19.94 -39.82 15.43
N GLY A 5 -20.23 -39.16 16.57
CA GLY A 5 -20.82 -39.83 17.76
C GLY A 5 -20.01 -41.07 18.17
N LYS A 6 -20.60 -42.08 18.73
CA LYS A 6 -20.04 -43.30 19.32
C LYS A 6 -19.10 -44.15 18.41
N GLY A 7 -18.26 -43.50 17.56
CA GLY A 7 -17.25 -44.19 16.71
C GLY A 7 -17.71 -44.53 15.29
N GLY A 8 -18.84 -43.99 14.85
CA GLY A 8 -19.30 -44.15 13.46
C GLY A 8 -18.50 -43.24 12.53
N GLU A 9 -18.17 -43.73 11.33
CA GLU A 9 -17.52 -42.95 10.27
C GLU A 9 -18.55 -42.55 9.19
N ARG A 10 -18.51 -41.28 8.78
CA ARG A 10 -19.31 -40.78 7.67
C ARG A 10 -18.41 -40.20 6.58
N GLN A 11 -18.67 -40.60 5.34
CA GLN A 11 -18.07 -39.96 4.18
C GLN A 11 -18.70 -38.60 3.96
N VAL A 12 -17.86 -37.56 3.85
CA VAL A 12 -18.30 -36.18 3.64
C VAL A 12 -17.52 -35.62 2.47
N ASP A 13 -18.20 -34.94 1.57
CA ASP A 13 -17.56 -34.17 0.51
C ASP A 13 -16.73 -33.06 1.13
N SER A 14 -15.46 -32.95 0.71
CA SER A 14 -14.58 -31.90 1.16
C SER A 14 -13.98 -31.13 -0.02
N VAL A 15 -13.82 -29.83 0.14
CA VAL A 15 -13.20 -28.95 -0.85
C VAL A 15 -11.88 -28.44 -0.29
N LYS A 16 -10.81 -28.51 -1.09
CA LYS A 16 -9.55 -27.85 -0.74
C LYS A 16 -9.67 -26.36 -1.01
N LEU A 17 -9.42 -25.54 0.00
CA LEU A 17 -9.49 -24.09 -0.07
C LEU A 17 -8.09 -23.49 -0.03
N SER A 18 -7.89 -22.37 -0.74
CA SER A 18 -6.71 -21.55 -0.54
C SER A 18 -6.72 -20.93 0.86
N ARG A 19 -5.53 -20.55 1.38
CA ARG A 19 -5.43 -19.84 2.67
C ARG A 19 -6.29 -18.56 2.69
N TYR A 20 -6.35 -17.84 1.57
CA TYR A 20 -7.17 -16.64 1.43
C TYR A 20 -8.67 -16.95 1.51
N ALA A 21 -9.12 -18.01 0.86
CA ALA A 21 -10.52 -18.44 0.95
C ALA A 21 -10.88 -18.87 2.39
N CYS A 22 -10.00 -19.58 3.08
CA CYS A 22 -10.18 -19.90 4.50
C CYS A 22 -10.31 -18.63 5.37
N TYR A 23 -9.46 -17.62 5.12
CA TYR A 23 -9.52 -16.33 5.81
C TYR A 23 -10.89 -15.66 5.61
N LEU A 24 -11.37 -15.53 4.38
CA LEU A 24 -12.65 -14.90 4.09
C LEU A 24 -13.82 -15.64 4.74
N ILE A 25 -13.84 -16.97 4.68
CA ILE A 25 -14.88 -17.79 5.30
C ILE A 25 -14.90 -17.58 6.82
N VAL A 26 -13.73 -17.66 7.44
CA VAL A 26 -13.63 -17.55 8.90
C VAL A 26 -14.02 -16.15 9.39
N GLN A 27 -13.62 -15.09 8.66
CA GLN A 27 -13.97 -13.71 9.02
C GLN A 27 -15.46 -13.40 8.91
N ASN A 28 -16.19 -14.09 8.01
CA ASN A 28 -17.62 -13.90 7.80
C ASN A 28 -18.49 -14.96 8.49
N ALA A 29 -17.90 -15.91 9.19
CA ALA A 29 -18.62 -16.98 9.87
C ALA A 29 -19.01 -16.58 11.30
N ASP A 30 -19.98 -17.32 11.85
CA ASP A 30 -20.51 -17.09 13.19
C ASP A 30 -19.47 -17.33 14.30
N PRO A 31 -19.03 -16.28 15.04
CA PRO A 31 -18.00 -16.39 16.06
C PRO A 31 -18.43 -17.16 17.32
N SER A 32 -19.70 -17.43 17.48
CA SER A 32 -20.18 -18.28 18.61
C SER A 32 -19.68 -19.72 18.49
N LYS A 33 -19.33 -20.17 17.30
CA LYS A 33 -18.74 -21.49 17.07
C LYS A 33 -17.26 -21.46 17.42
N LYS A 34 -16.85 -22.30 18.37
CA LYS A 34 -15.48 -22.38 18.89
C LYS A 34 -14.40 -22.45 17.79
N ILE A 35 -14.61 -23.26 16.75
CA ILE A 35 -13.65 -23.40 15.64
C ILE A 35 -13.52 -22.11 14.82
N VAL A 36 -14.60 -21.35 14.66
CA VAL A 36 -14.61 -20.06 13.97
C VAL A 36 -13.87 -19.02 14.80
N ALA A 37 -14.18 -18.90 16.09
CA ALA A 37 -13.49 -17.99 17.01
C ALA A 37 -11.97 -18.26 17.06
N GLN A 38 -11.56 -19.54 17.10
CA GLN A 38 -10.15 -19.92 17.03
C GLN A 38 -9.49 -19.52 15.70
N GLY A 39 -10.21 -19.70 14.58
CA GLY A 39 -9.73 -19.28 13.25
C GLY A 39 -9.60 -17.76 13.13
N GLN A 40 -10.56 -16.99 13.64
CA GLN A 40 -10.49 -15.51 13.66
C GLN A 40 -9.31 -15.05 14.51
N THR A 41 -9.12 -15.62 15.70
CA THR A 41 -7.96 -15.33 16.56
C THR A 41 -6.64 -15.66 15.85
N TYR A 42 -6.54 -16.82 15.19
CA TYR A 42 -5.36 -17.21 14.43
C TYR A 42 -5.01 -16.17 13.34
N PHE A 43 -5.98 -15.76 12.52
CA PHE A 43 -5.75 -14.78 11.46
C PHE A 43 -5.42 -13.39 12.01
N ALA A 44 -6.06 -12.98 13.11
CA ALA A 44 -5.74 -11.71 13.77
C ALA A 44 -4.29 -11.69 14.29
N ILE A 45 -3.84 -12.78 14.92
CA ILE A 45 -2.45 -12.94 15.39
C ILE A 45 -1.47 -12.90 14.22
N GLN A 46 -1.75 -13.63 13.12
CA GLN A 46 -0.87 -13.65 11.94
C GLN A 46 -0.75 -12.26 11.28
N THR A 47 -1.87 -11.53 11.19
CA THR A 47 -1.87 -10.14 10.69
C THR A 47 -1.00 -9.26 11.60
N ARG A 48 -1.18 -9.37 12.92
CA ARG A 48 -0.39 -8.58 13.88
C ARG A 48 1.11 -8.90 13.84
N ILE A 49 1.47 -10.16 13.67
CA ILE A 49 2.88 -10.58 13.51
C ILE A 49 3.46 -9.93 12.25
N ALA A 50 2.75 -9.96 11.12
CA ALA A 50 3.20 -9.34 9.88
C ALA A 50 3.36 -7.81 10.01
N GLU A 51 2.39 -7.14 10.64
CA GLU A 51 2.46 -5.70 10.94
C GLU A 51 3.66 -5.35 11.82
N VAL A 52 3.88 -6.11 12.89
CA VAL A 52 5.02 -5.90 13.81
C VAL A 52 6.35 -6.15 13.10
N GLN A 53 6.40 -7.12 12.20
CA GLN A 53 7.61 -7.41 11.43
C GLN A 53 7.93 -6.28 10.45
N GLN A 54 6.94 -5.77 9.71
CA GLN A 54 7.10 -4.58 8.86
C GLN A 54 7.53 -3.35 9.66
N MET A 55 6.91 -3.12 10.84
CA MET A 55 7.32 -2.02 11.73
C MET A 55 8.76 -2.17 12.21
N LYS A 56 9.20 -3.38 12.56
CA LYS A 56 10.59 -3.64 12.97
C LYS A 56 11.57 -3.38 11.83
N GLU A 57 11.26 -3.83 10.62
CA GLU A 57 12.08 -3.57 9.44
C GLU A 57 12.23 -2.07 9.19
N TYR A 58 11.14 -1.29 9.32
CA TYR A 58 11.20 0.16 9.19
C TYR A 58 11.95 0.85 10.34
N GLN A 59 11.79 0.36 11.58
CA GLN A 59 12.47 0.93 12.76
C GLN A 59 13.98 0.69 12.77
N VAL A 60 14.46 -0.37 12.11
CA VAL A 60 15.90 -0.64 11.96
C VAL A 60 16.55 0.32 10.96
N LEU A 61 15.75 0.97 10.08
CA LEU A 61 16.27 1.93 9.12
C LEU A 61 16.74 3.20 9.85
N SER A 62 18.02 3.44 9.83
CA SER A 62 18.66 4.53 10.60
C SER A 62 18.71 5.85 9.82
N THR A 63 18.79 5.79 8.49
CA THR A 63 18.96 6.95 7.63
C THR A 63 17.71 7.31 6.85
N GLU A 64 17.60 8.59 6.48
CA GLU A 64 16.52 9.07 5.61
C GLU A 64 16.54 8.36 4.24
N GLU A 65 17.72 8.08 3.71
CA GLU A 65 17.93 7.37 2.45
C GLU A 65 17.38 5.94 2.52
N GLU A 66 17.63 5.22 3.59
CA GLU A 66 17.11 3.86 3.78
C GLU A 66 15.60 3.86 3.89
N LYS A 67 15.02 4.78 4.66
CA LYS A 67 13.57 4.97 4.76
C LYS A 67 12.93 5.26 3.40
N ARG A 68 13.56 6.13 2.62
CA ARG A 68 13.09 6.47 1.27
C ARG A 68 13.14 5.28 0.33
N LEU A 69 14.22 4.50 0.33
CA LEU A 69 14.34 3.29 -0.49
C LEU A 69 13.24 2.29 -0.17
N PHE A 70 13.05 2.00 1.12
CA PHE A 70 12.00 1.11 1.59
C PHE A 70 10.60 1.58 1.16
N LEU A 71 10.23 2.81 1.53
CA LEU A 71 8.90 3.36 1.23
C LEU A 71 8.64 3.48 -0.29
N ARG A 72 9.68 3.75 -1.07
CA ARG A 72 9.55 3.82 -2.53
C ARG A 72 9.28 2.45 -3.16
N ALA A 73 9.90 1.39 -2.64
CA ALA A 73 9.65 0.02 -3.06
C ALA A 73 8.22 -0.43 -2.67
N GLU A 74 7.81 -0.18 -1.43
CA GLU A 74 6.46 -0.47 -0.95
C GLU A 74 5.41 0.27 -1.78
N LEU A 75 5.61 1.57 -2.03
CA LEU A 75 4.70 2.37 -2.86
C LEU A 75 4.60 1.84 -4.30
N GLN A 76 5.67 1.29 -4.85
CA GLN A 76 5.64 0.66 -6.17
C GLN A 76 4.74 -0.58 -6.18
N THR A 77 4.90 -1.44 -5.18
CA THR A 77 4.08 -2.64 -4.99
C THR A 77 2.61 -2.28 -4.83
N HIS A 78 2.30 -1.35 -3.93
CA HIS A 78 0.92 -0.93 -3.68
C HIS A 78 0.28 -0.16 -4.83
N ASN A 79 1.04 0.59 -5.62
CA ASN A 79 0.51 1.19 -6.84
C ASN A 79 0.12 0.13 -7.89
N THR A 80 0.80 -1.02 -7.93
CA THR A 80 0.42 -2.15 -8.79
C THR A 80 -0.90 -2.77 -8.33
N LEU A 81 -1.06 -2.98 -7.02
CA LEU A 81 -2.29 -3.49 -6.42
C LEU A 81 -3.47 -2.51 -6.61
N LEU A 82 -3.21 -1.23 -6.39
CA LEU A 82 -4.18 -0.15 -6.63
C LEU A 82 -4.61 -0.09 -8.10
N ALA A 83 -3.68 -0.30 -9.04
CA ALA A 83 -4.02 -0.36 -10.47
C ALA A 83 -4.94 -1.54 -10.79
N GLY A 84 -4.72 -2.69 -10.15
CA GLY A 84 -5.61 -3.85 -10.24
C GLY A 84 -7.03 -3.52 -9.73
N ALA A 85 -7.14 -2.95 -8.53
CA ALA A 85 -8.42 -2.55 -7.95
C ALA A 85 -9.14 -1.47 -8.80
N ALA A 86 -8.40 -0.51 -9.33
CA ALA A 86 -8.94 0.51 -10.24
C ALA A 86 -9.45 -0.10 -11.55
N LYS A 87 -8.73 -1.08 -12.12
CA LYS A 87 -9.17 -1.84 -13.30
C LYS A 87 -10.49 -2.57 -13.04
N ASP A 88 -10.62 -3.24 -11.91
CA ASP A 88 -11.85 -3.94 -11.48
C ASP A 88 -13.01 -2.96 -11.28
N ALA A 89 -12.72 -1.71 -10.95
CA ALA A 89 -13.68 -0.61 -10.85
C ALA A 89 -14.00 0.06 -12.18
N GLY A 90 -13.38 -0.35 -13.31
CA GLY A 90 -13.65 0.16 -14.65
C GLY A 90 -12.68 1.22 -15.18
N VAL A 91 -11.51 1.39 -14.54
CA VAL A 91 -10.38 2.20 -15.03
C VAL A 91 -9.50 1.32 -15.93
N ILE A 92 -9.80 1.26 -17.22
CA ILE A 92 -9.29 0.20 -18.10
C ILE A 92 -8.03 0.61 -18.84
N ASP A 93 -8.03 1.78 -19.47
CA ASP A 93 -6.92 2.20 -20.31
C ASP A 93 -5.87 3.08 -19.57
N SER A 94 -4.72 3.29 -20.20
CA SER A 94 -3.62 4.04 -19.61
C SER A 94 -3.95 5.52 -19.37
N ARG A 95 -4.84 6.09 -20.18
CA ARG A 95 -5.30 7.49 -20.03
C ARG A 95 -6.25 7.60 -18.84
N ASP A 96 -7.19 6.66 -18.71
CA ASP A 96 -8.11 6.60 -17.56
C ASP A 96 -7.30 6.41 -16.27
N TYR A 97 -6.27 5.56 -16.29
CA TYR A 97 -5.40 5.37 -15.13
C TYR A 97 -4.58 6.63 -14.77
N ALA A 98 -4.08 7.35 -15.75
CA ALA A 98 -3.41 8.63 -15.50
C ALA A 98 -4.36 9.67 -14.87
N ILE A 99 -5.61 9.71 -15.31
CA ILE A 99 -6.67 10.55 -14.71
C ILE A 99 -6.94 10.10 -13.28
N PHE A 100 -7.12 8.80 -13.04
CA PHE A 100 -7.33 8.23 -11.72
C PHE A 100 -6.19 8.60 -10.75
N GLN A 101 -4.93 8.49 -11.17
CA GLN A 101 -3.78 8.90 -10.35
C GLN A 101 -3.78 10.40 -10.06
N ASN A 102 -4.15 11.24 -11.03
CA ASN A 102 -4.26 12.68 -10.80
C ASN A 102 -5.32 13.03 -9.75
N TYR A 103 -6.46 12.35 -9.73
CA TYR A 103 -7.46 12.56 -8.67
C TYR A 103 -6.89 12.29 -7.28
N GLY A 104 -6.12 11.23 -7.10
CA GLY A 104 -5.45 10.95 -5.84
C GLY A 104 -4.42 12.01 -5.46
N TYR A 105 -3.63 12.50 -6.41
CA TYR A 105 -2.72 13.62 -6.17
C TYR A 105 -3.48 14.90 -5.82
N GLN A 106 -4.50 15.26 -6.56
CA GLN A 106 -5.31 16.45 -6.27
C GLN A 106 -5.88 16.42 -4.85
N GLY A 107 -6.38 15.27 -4.40
CA GLY A 107 -6.85 15.11 -3.02
C GLY A 107 -5.74 15.37 -2.00
N LEU A 108 -4.59 14.71 -2.16
CA LEU A 108 -3.48 14.79 -1.20
C LEU A 108 -2.73 16.12 -1.24
N TYR A 109 -2.56 16.73 -2.42
CA TYR A 109 -1.77 17.95 -2.64
C TYR A 109 -2.63 19.20 -2.87
N GLY A 110 -3.85 19.24 -2.31
CA GLY A 110 -4.67 20.43 -2.32
C GLY A 110 -5.05 20.92 -3.72
N GLY A 111 -5.39 20.03 -4.64
CA GLY A 111 -5.80 20.32 -6.01
C GLY A 111 -4.70 20.20 -7.06
N MET A 112 -3.44 19.97 -6.66
CA MET A 112 -2.33 19.83 -7.60
C MET A 112 -2.38 18.49 -8.36
N THR A 113 -2.18 18.56 -9.67
CA THR A 113 -1.96 17.38 -10.52
C THR A 113 -0.50 16.90 -10.44
N ALA A 114 -0.21 15.71 -10.98
CA ALA A 114 1.17 15.22 -11.11
C ALA A 114 2.08 16.22 -11.84
N LYS A 115 1.54 16.94 -12.83
CA LYS A 115 2.27 17.97 -13.58
C LYS A 115 2.61 19.17 -12.69
N ASP A 116 1.68 19.60 -11.85
CA ASP A 116 1.88 20.74 -10.95
C ASP A 116 2.90 20.40 -9.86
N ILE A 117 2.83 19.19 -9.29
CA ILE A 117 3.83 18.67 -8.33
C ILE A 117 5.21 18.61 -8.98
N HIS A 118 5.30 18.10 -10.22
CA HIS A 118 6.52 18.02 -10.97
C HIS A 118 7.16 19.41 -11.18
N ALA A 119 6.36 20.40 -11.58
CA ALA A 119 6.80 21.78 -11.77
C ALA A 119 7.23 22.42 -10.43
N ARG A 120 6.44 22.24 -9.36
CA ARG A 120 6.76 22.78 -8.03
C ARG A 120 8.08 22.23 -7.48
N LYS A 121 8.37 20.96 -7.72
CA LYS A 121 9.66 20.34 -7.34
C LYS A 121 10.84 20.71 -8.24
N GLY A 122 10.63 21.51 -9.29
CA GLY A 122 11.67 21.93 -10.22
C GLY A 122 12.32 20.79 -11.01
N LEU A 123 11.56 19.74 -11.31
CA LEU A 123 12.09 18.52 -11.93
C LEU A 123 12.27 18.64 -13.44
N LYS A 124 13.31 18.00 -13.98
CA LYS A 124 13.51 17.85 -15.41
C LYS A 124 12.47 16.89 -16.00
N LYS A 125 12.09 17.07 -17.28
CA LYS A 125 11.02 16.31 -17.96
C LYS A 125 11.16 14.78 -17.83
N SER A 126 12.38 14.24 -17.75
CA SER A 126 12.65 12.81 -17.59
C SER A 126 12.57 12.29 -16.15
N GLN A 127 12.47 13.17 -15.16
CA GLN A 127 12.47 12.80 -13.75
C GLN A 127 11.05 12.48 -13.26
N LYS A 128 10.93 11.46 -12.42
CA LYS A 128 9.65 11.04 -11.86
C LYS A 128 9.45 11.66 -10.47
N ILE A 129 8.28 12.20 -10.20
CA ILE A 129 7.96 12.87 -8.92
C ILE A 129 8.25 12.00 -7.70
N LEU A 130 7.89 10.70 -7.75
CA LEU A 130 8.08 9.77 -6.63
C LEU A 130 9.57 9.52 -6.31
N ASP A 131 10.46 9.67 -7.28
CA ASP A 131 11.90 9.46 -7.10
C ASP A 131 12.57 10.66 -6.38
N HIS A 132 11.82 11.76 -6.20
CA HIS A 132 12.27 13.01 -5.56
C HIS A 132 11.47 13.37 -4.30
N MET A 133 10.76 12.42 -3.74
CA MET A 133 10.03 12.57 -2.47
C MET A 133 10.88 12.12 -1.28
N GLY A 134 10.78 12.83 -0.17
CA GLY A 134 11.30 12.41 1.13
C GLY A 134 10.47 11.28 1.74
N SER A 135 10.95 10.67 2.83
CA SER A 135 10.28 9.55 3.49
C SER A 135 8.87 9.91 3.96
N THR A 136 8.68 11.07 4.57
CA THR A 136 7.36 11.55 5.03
C THR A 136 6.36 11.68 3.88
N GLU A 137 6.79 12.23 2.74
CA GLU A 137 5.95 12.39 1.56
C GLU A 137 5.61 11.04 0.90
N LEU A 138 6.59 10.13 0.83
CA LEU A 138 6.37 8.77 0.36
C LEU A 138 5.40 7.99 1.25
N ALA A 139 5.50 8.13 2.59
CA ALA A 139 4.59 7.52 3.54
C ALA A 139 3.14 8.01 3.37
N ALA A 140 2.93 9.32 3.17
CA ALA A 140 1.61 9.87 2.90
C ALA A 140 1.01 9.33 1.60
N ASN A 141 1.82 9.21 0.54
CA ASN A 141 1.40 8.63 -0.73
C ASN A 141 1.14 7.12 -0.64
N LEU A 142 1.92 6.38 0.15
CA LEU A 142 1.69 4.97 0.42
C LEU A 142 0.37 4.75 1.14
N PHE A 143 0.11 5.53 2.20
CA PHE A 143 -1.15 5.46 2.94
C PHE A 143 -2.36 5.78 2.05
N ARG A 144 -2.27 6.83 1.22
CA ARG A 144 -3.30 7.14 0.21
C ARG A 144 -3.55 5.96 -0.73
N ALA A 145 -2.49 5.34 -1.25
CA ALA A 145 -2.61 4.24 -2.21
C ALA A 145 -3.26 3.00 -1.58
N THR A 146 -2.79 2.59 -0.41
CA THR A 146 -3.31 1.41 0.32
C THR A 146 -4.77 1.59 0.74
N GLN A 147 -5.13 2.76 1.28
CA GLN A 147 -6.50 3.04 1.70
C GLN A 147 -7.46 3.16 0.52
N THR A 148 -7.00 3.68 -0.63
CA THR A 148 -7.82 3.71 -1.84
C THR A 148 -8.07 2.31 -2.38
N GLU A 149 -7.03 1.49 -2.48
CA GLU A 149 -7.12 0.09 -2.90
C GLU A 149 -8.13 -0.67 -2.03
N GLU A 150 -7.97 -0.58 -0.71
CA GLU A 150 -8.85 -1.25 0.26
C GLU A 150 -10.30 -0.77 0.11
N LYS A 151 -10.54 0.54 0.04
CA LYS A 151 -11.88 1.10 -0.11
C LYS A 151 -12.54 0.69 -1.42
N LEU A 152 -11.81 0.70 -2.55
CA LEU A 152 -12.34 0.26 -3.83
C LEU A 152 -12.84 -1.20 -3.78
N LYS A 153 -12.07 -2.07 -3.11
CA LYS A 153 -12.40 -3.50 -2.96
C LYS A 153 -13.53 -3.72 -1.97
N ARG A 154 -13.42 -3.18 -0.76
CA ARG A 154 -14.40 -3.35 0.33
C ARG A 154 -15.79 -2.89 -0.06
N GLU A 155 -15.89 -1.72 -0.71
CA GLU A 155 -17.16 -1.12 -1.11
C GLU A 155 -17.61 -1.56 -2.50
N ASN A 156 -16.86 -2.45 -3.16
CA ASN A 156 -17.11 -2.94 -4.51
C ASN A 156 -17.42 -1.80 -5.50
N ILE A 157 -16.61 -0.76 -5.47
CA ILE A 157 -16.82 0.45 -6.28
C ILE A 157 -16.79 0.09 -7.76
N LYS A 158 -17.83 0.51 -8.51
CA LYS A 158 -17.93 0.30 -9.95
C LYS A 158 -18.12 1.63 -10.68
N GLY A 159 -17.46 1.74 -11.81
CA GLY A 159 -17.45 2.92 -12.68
C GLY A 159 -16.26 3.85 -12.41
N LYS A 160 -15.55 4.22 -13.49
CA LYS A 160 -14.33 5.03 -13.44
C LYS A 160 -14.49 6.37 -12.73
N GLN A 161 -15.65 7.02 -12.88
CA GLN A 161 -15.89 8.30 -12.19
C GLN A 161 -15.96 8.12 -10.67
N LYS A 162 -16.66 7.08 -10.19
CA LYS A 162 -16.72 6.76 -8.77
C LYS A 162 -15.34 6.38 -8.22
N ALA A 163 -14.58 5.58 -8.96
CA ALA A 163 -13.21 5.23 -8.58
C ALA A 163 -12.32 6.47 -8.47
N ASN A 164 -12.39 7.39 -9.44
CA ASN A 164 -11.66 8.66 -9.41
C ASN A 164 -12.02 9.48 -8.17
N MET A 165 -13.32 9.68 -7.89
CA MET A 165 -13.77 10.41 -6.70
C MET A 165 -13.34 9.74 -5.41
N THR A 166 -13.43 8.42 -5.31
CA THR A 166 -12.92 7.65 -4.15
C THR A 166 -11.44 7.93 -3.92
N HIS A 167 -10.63 7.93 -4.98
CA HIS A 167 -9.19 8.22 -4.85
C HIS A 167 -8.91 9.66 -4.40
N TYR A 168 -9.69 10.62 -4.90
CA TYR A 168 -9.63 12.01 -4.46
C TYR A 168 -10.01 12.15 -2.98
N GLU A 169 -11.14 11.58 -2.57
CA GLU A 169 -11.65 11.65 -1.20
C GLU A 169 -10.68 11.05 -0.18
N VAL A 170 -10.10 9.90 -0.50
CA VAL A 170 -9.06 9.29 0.33
C VAL A 170 -7.84 10.20 0.43
N GLY A 171 -7.36 10.74 -0.69
CA GLY A 171 -6.27 11.71 -0.68
C GLY A 171 -6.57 12.95 0.16
N ALA A 172 -7.76 13.51 0.01
CA ALA A 172 -8.23 14.68 0.79
C ALA A 172 -8.34 14.36 2.29
N LYS A 173 -8.76 13.14 2.65
CA LYS A 173 -8.82 12.70 4.05
C LYS A 173 -7.44 12.55 4.66
N VAL A 174 -6.48 11.96 3.93
CA VAL A 174 -5.08 11.88 4.37
C VAL A 174 -4.51 13.29 4.59
N ARG A 175 -4.75 14.21 3.64
CA ARG A 175 -4.35 15.63 3.77
C ARG A 175 -4.94 16.28 5.01
N GLN A 176 -6.24 16.09 5.24
CA GLN A 176 -6.92 16.64 6.40
C GLN A 176 -6.31 16.13 7.71
N THR A 177 -6.00 14.84 7.79
CA THR A 177 -5.33 14.24 8.96
C THR A 177 -3.94 14.84 9.20
N ILE A 178 -3.13 15.04 8.14
CA ILE A 178 -1.82 15.72 8.26
C ILE A 178 -2.01 17.13 8.85
N LYS A 179 -3.00 17.87 8.36
CA LYS A 179 -3.32 19.24 8.86
C LYS A 179 -3.75 19.22 10.32
N GLU A 180 -4.62 18.32 10.73
CA GLU A 180 -5.09 18.16 12.11
C GLU A 180 -3.97 17.80 13.09
N LEU A 181 -2.99 17.05 12.63
CA LEU A 181 -1.77 16.72 13.39
C LEU A 181 -0.73 17.84 13.41
N GLY A 182 -0.97 18.97 12.73
CA GLY A 182 0.00 20.08 12.62
C GLY A 182 1.22 19.75 11.74
N GLY A 183 1.10 18.72 10.88
CA GLY A 183 2.19 18.31 9.98
C GLY A 183 2.38 19.24 8.80
N THR A 184 3.57 19.20 8.19
CA THR A 184 3.88 19.93 6.95
C THR A 184 3.11 19.33 5.79
N MET A 185 2.47 20.18 4.98
CA MET A 185 1.73 19.73 3.80
C MET A 185 2.66 19.10 2.76
N PRO A 186 2.21 18.05 2.04
CA PRO A 186 3.06 17.33 1.09
C PRO A 186 3.74 18.22 0.05
N GLU A 187 3.06 19.24 -0.44
CA GLU A 187 3.59 20.20 -1.41
C GLU A 187 4.65 21.17 -0.85
N ASP A 188 4.73 21.30 0.46
CA ASP A 188 5.68 22.18 1.16
C ASP A 188 6.91 21.41 1.67
N LEU A 189 6.91 20.08 1.53
CA LEU A 189 8.07 19.26 1.85
C LEU A 189 9.19 19.45 0.81
N PRO A 190 10.47 19.42 1.25
CA PRO A 190 11.60 19.67 0.36
C PRO A 190 11.72 18.61 -0.74
N THR A 191 12.19 19.03 -1.91
CA THR A 191 12.55 18.10 -2.99
C THR A 191 13.81 17.32 -2.60
N ALA A 192 13.72 15.99 -2.59
CA ALA A 192 14.83 15.13 -2.22
C ALA A 192 15.72 14.77 -3.43
N GLU A 193 16.96 14.34 -3.18
CA GLU A 193 17.85 13.79 -4.21
C GLU A 193 17.17 12.61 -4.93
N ASN A 194 17.50 12.41 -6.22
CA ASN A 194 16.94 11.29 -6.99
C ASN A 194 17.26 9.95 -6.32
N ILE A 195 16.26 9.17 -6.02
CA ILE A 195 16.41 7.90 -5.30
C ILE A 195 17.32 6.90 -6.01
N LYS A 196 17.37 6.94 -7.35
CA LYS A 196 18.28 6.09 -8.13
C LYS A 196 19.76 6.44 -7.93
N ALA A 197 20.05 7.70 -7.59
CA ALA A 197 21.41 8.10 -7.21
C ALA A 197 21.77 7.53 -5.84
N VAL A 198 20.82 7.52 -4.93
CA VAL A 198 20.95 6.92 -3.59
C VAL A 198 21.19 5.40 -3.69
N GLU A 199 20.38 4.70 -4.50
CA GLU A 199 20.56 3.25 -4.77
C GLU A 199 21.97 2.94 -5.29
N LYS A 200 22.45 3.71 -6.26
CA LYS A 200 23.79 3.53 -6.82
C LYS A 200 24.91 3.79 -5.81
N LYS A 201 24.74 4.77 -4.93
CA LYS A 201 25.70 5.04 -3.83
C LYS A 201 25.76 3.85 -2.86
N LYS A 202 24.58 3.35 -2.44
CA LYS A 202 24.48 2.19 -1.54
C LYS A 202 25.11 0.94 -2.15
N GLN A 203 24.83 0.66 -3.43
CA GLN A 203 25.40 -0.49 -4.13
C GLN A 203 26.93 -0.41 -4.19
N LYS A 204 27.50 0.75 -4.47
CA LYS A 204 28.95 0.93 -4.50
C LYS A 204 29.63 0.68 -3.16
N ILE A 205 28.98 1.09 -2.06
CA ILE A 205 29.48 0.83 -0.69
C ILE A 205 29.49 -0.67 -0.43
N LEU A 206 28.38 -1.38 -0.71
CA LEU A 206 28.29 -2.82 -0.54
C LEU A 206 29.32 -3.60 -1.38
N ASP A 207 29.57 -3.14 -2.62
CA ASP A 207 30.56 -3.76 -3.51
C ASP A 207 32.00 -3.51 -3.02
N SER A 208 32.29 -2.37 -2.33
CA SER A 208 33.59 -2.10 -1.72
C SER A 208 33.82 -2.96 -0.48
N ASP A 209 32.83 -3.03 0.40
CA ASP A 209 32.91 -3.83 1.63
C ASP A 209 33.10 -5.33 1.34
N ASN A 210 32.43 -5.85 0.31
CA ASN A 210 32.62 -7.23 -0.14
C ASN A 210 34.00 -7.51 -0.76
N LYS A 211 34.69 -6.48 -1.28
CA LYS A 211 36.07 -6.63 -1.82
C LYS A 211 37.13 -6.60 -0.74
N GLU A 212 36.85 -5.98 0.39
CA GLU A 212 37.79 -5.97 1.55
C GLU A 212 37.67 -7.24 2.39
N LEU A 213 36.64 -8.06 2.20
CA LEU A 213 36.41 -9.32 2.89
C LEU A 213 36.95 -10.56 2.13
N LEU A 214 37.46 -10.41 0.92
CA LEU A 214 38.08 -11.43 0.08
C LEU A 214 39.58 -11.25 -0.03
#